data_a3f23d4575f76e41e650f5c78c7877a3
#
_entry.id   a3f23d4575f76e41e650f5c78c7877a3
#
_cell.length_a   1.000
_cell.length_b   1.000
_cell.length_c   1.000
_cell.angle_alpha   90.00
_cell.angle_beta   90.00
_cell.angle_gamma   90.00
#
_symmetry.space_group_name_H-M   'P 1'
#
loop_
_entity.id
_entity.type
_entity.pdbx_description
1 polymer ?
#
loop_
_entity_poly.entity_id
_entity_poly.type
_entity_poly.pdbx_seq_one_letter_code
_entity_poly.pdbx_strand_id
1 'polypeptide(L)'
;MLKQRIARTALPSLALCTAMVTALAMASPANGASGRSKPKDQITMAANPAALDIIPLPCFSGSFQATMTNTGPQAQFADMTLSAQKPITLSRDIFSSYLPAADPDQPVSTPVEVRAPRDTPPGTYDVLLAMNKQELRVPVRVQEPPAKGPGDNVALGEQAFASSAHGNFPVCGGVDGNKDHAQWGTRTGWNDATPTIFPDSYGVRFPTPQRIDQVELLTIDSAGSPATRYGVRDWDVQVLTDGQWQTVAQVRGNTSGLVTSQFAATTAEAVQVVIYASNDARYSRIMELDVRGA
;
A
#
# COMPACT_ATOMS: atom_id res chain seq x y z
N MET A 1 50.77 28.27 17.83
CA MET A 1 51.16 28.71 19.19
C MET A 1 50.18 28.09 20.15
N LEU A 2 50.49 27.35 21.04
CA LEU A 2 51.24 26.93 22.16
C LEU A 2 50.65 25.61 22.70
N LYS A 3 51.34 24.50 22.62
CA LYS A 3 52.02 23.73 23.67
C LYS A 3 51.07 23.18 24.76
N GLN A 4 50.85 21.86 24.75
CA GLN A 4 51.52 20.81 25.53
C GLN A 4 51.30 20.91 27.05
N ARG A 5 50.79 19.84 27.67
CA ARG A 5 51.60 19.06 28.65
C ARG A 5 50.95 17.74 29.02
N ILE A 6 51.79 16.75 28.95
CA ILE A 6 51.72 15.37 29.44
C ILE A 6 52.04 15.38 30.94
N ALA A 7 51.40 14.52 31.71
CA ALA A 7 52.03 13.99 32.95
C ALA A 7 51.57 12.54 33.19
N ARG A 8 52.59 11.71 33.23
CA ARG A 8 52.64 10.30 33.68
C ARG A 8 52.82 10.23 35.17
N THR A 9 52.59 9.06 35.74
CA THR A 9 53.21 8.32 36.85
C THR A 9 52.14 7.72 37.76
N ALA A 10 52.20 6.56 38.37
CA ALA A 10 53.11 5.41 38.39
C ALA A 10 52.37 4.35 39.24
N LEU A 11 52.60 3.09 38.93
CA LEU A 11 52.43 1.93 39.85
C LEU A 11 53.48 1.99 40.98
N PRO A 12 53.37 1.37 42.14
CA PRO A 12 53.47 -0.11 42.30
C PRO A 12 52.68 -0.66 43.54
N SER A 13 52.51 -1.86 43.92
CA SER A 13 53.31 -2.99 44.26
C SER A 13 52.50 -4.07 44.97
N LEU A 14 52.81 -5.27 44.68
CA LEU A 14 52.78 -6.57 45.37
C LEU A 14 52.69 -6.60 46.92
N ALA A 15 51.90 -7.61 47.41
CA ALA A 15 52.22 -8.56 48.50
C ALA A 15 51.11 -9.59 48.54
N LEU A 16 51.29 -10.82 48.28
CA LEU A 16 51.95 -12.02 48.82
C LEU A 16 51.26 -12.64 50.05
N CYS A 17 50.79 -13.87 49.84
CA CYS A 17 50.60 -15.03 50.68
C CYS A 17 49.64 -14.99 51.90
N THR A 18 48.68 -15.91 51.93
CA THR A 18 48.78 -17.10 52.81
C THR A 18 47.72 -18.15 52.48
N ALA A 19 48.16 -19.36 52.36
CA ALA A 19 47.34 -20.59 52.25
C ALA A 19 46.76 -20.97 53.59
N MET A 20 45.50 -21.37 53.66
CA MET A 20 44.98 -22.24 54.68
C MET A 20 44.04 -23.26 54.06
N VAL A 21 44.44 -24.52 54.18
CA VAL A 21 43.69 -25.76 53.92
C VAL A 21 42.78 -26.01 55.11
N THR A 22 41.48 -26.21 54.90
CA THR A 22 40.65 -27.00 55.82
C THR A 22 39.40 -27.55 55.13
N ALA A 23 39.33 -28.87 55.21
CA ALA A 23 38.18 -29.75 55.40
C ALA A 23 37.10 -29.87 54.32
N LEU A 24 37.11 -31.02 53.67
CA LEU A 24 36.01 -31.65 52.98
C LEU A 24 34.76 -31.75 53.87
N ALA A 25 33.67 -31.21 53.42
CA ALA A 25 32.33 -31.62 53.75
C ALA A 25 31.64 -32.11 52.48
N MET A 26 31.47 -33.45 52.40
CA MET A 26 30.64 -34.03 51.33
C MET A 26 29.19 -33.69 51.60
N ALA A 27 28.63 -32.73 50.78
CA ALA A 27 27.18 -32.53 50.69
C ALA A 27 26.68 -33.26 49.45
N SER A 28 25.75 -34.18 49.67
CA SER A 28 25.00 -34.90 48.60
C SER A 28 24.38 -33.93 47.62
N PRO A 29 24.37 -34.24 46.29
CA PRO A 29 23.67 -33.43 45.35
C PRO A 29 22.16 -33.53 45.59
N ALA A 30 21.56 -32.47 46.07
CA ALA A 30 20.12 -32.31 45.97
C ALA A 30 19.78 -32.26 44.46
N ASN A 31 19.10 -33.28 43.96
CA ASN A 31 18.45 -33.30 42.67
C ASN A 31 17.37 -32.20 42.67
N GLY A 32 17.78 -30.96 42.48
CA GLY A 32 16.93 -29.89 42.05
C GLY A 32 16.56 -30.17 40.60
N ALA A 33 15.37 -30.72 40.37
CA ALA A 33 14.77 -30.68 39.06
C ALA A 33 14.64 -29.21 38.65
N SER A 34 15.63 -28.71 37.92
CA SER A 34 15.50 -27.44 37.19
C SER A 34 14.42 -27.67 36.16
N GLY A 35 13.22 -27.23 36.50
CA GLY A 35 12.17 -27.08 35.51
C GLY A 35 12.73 -26.19 34.38
N ARG A 36 13.18 -26.82 33.30
CA ARG A 36 13.46 -26.10 32.06
C ARG A 36 12.15 -25.44 31.65
N SER A 37 12.00 -24.19 31.98
CA SER A 37 10.99 -23.36 31.33
C SER A 37 11.21 -23.52 29.82
N LYS A 38 10.18 -23.95 29.11
CA LYS A 38 10.22 -23.99 27.64
C LYS A 38 10.73 -22.64 27.17
N PRO A 39 11.70 -22.60 26.21
CA PRO A 39 12.13 -21.33 25.65
C PRO A 39 10.89 -20.56 25.22
N LYS A 40 10.69 -19.39 25.78
CA LYS A 40 9.63 -18.48 25.33
C LYS A 40 9.99 -18.11 23.88
N ASP A 41 9.03 -18.20 22.98
CA ASP A 41 9.26 -17.76 21.61
C ASP A 41 9.83 -16.33 21.66
N GLN A 42 11.02 -16.17 21.08
CA GLN A 42 11.77 -14.91 21.16
C GLN A 42 11.37 -13.91 20.08
N ILE A 43 10.43 -14.27 19.21
CA ILE A 43 9.91 -13.38 18.18
C ILE A 43 8.42 -13.21 18.42
N THR A 44 7.95 -11.96 18.36
CA THR A 44 6.54 -11.62 18.42
C THR A 44 6.06 -11.13 17.06
N MET A 45 4.77 -11.33 16.79
CA MET A 45 4.08 -10.86 15.59
C MET A 45 3.07 -9.77 15.93
N ALA A 46 2.92 -8.79 15.04
CA ALA A 46 1.87 -7.78 15.13
C ALA A 46 1.34 -7.44 13.73
N ALA A 47 0.11 -6.90 13.70
CA ALA A 47 -0.50 -6.32 12.50
C ALA A 47 -1.05 -4.93 12.85
N ASN A 48 -0.82 -3.96 11.98
CA ASN A 48 -1.33 -2.61 12.16
C ASN A 48 -1.86 -2.04 10.83
N PRO A 49 -3.16 -1.72 10.71
CA PRO A 49 -4.21 -1.95 11.72
C PRO A 49 -4.44 -3.44 12.00
N ALA A 50 -4.98 -3.74 13.19
CA ALA A 50 -5.25 -5.12 13.62
C ALA A 50 -6.55 -5.70 13.01
N ALA A 51 -7.29 -4.90 12.28
CA ALA A 51 -8.50 -5.29 11.53
C ALA A 51 -8.65 -4.37 10.32
N LEU A 52 -9.34 -4.83 9.28
CA LEU A 52 -9.59 -4.08 8.06
C LEU A 52 -11.08 -4.06 7.72
N ASP A 53 -11.55 -2.93 7.21
CA ASP A 53 -12.80 -2.81 6.49
C ASP A 53 -12.47 -2.60 4.99
N ILE A 54 -13.03 -3.42 4.12
CA ILE A 54 -12.79 -3.36 2.67
C ILE A 54 -14.10 -3.45 1.88
N ILE A 55 -14.11 -2.81 0.73
CA ILE A 55 -15.21 -2.90 -0.24
C ILE A 55 -14.74 -3.81 -1.39
N PRO A 56 -15.56 -4.77 -1.84
CA PRO A 56 -15.16 -5.71 -2.90
C PRO A 56 -15.28 -5.08 -4.29
N LEU A 57 -14.43 -4.07 -4.54
CA LEU A 57 -14.30 -3.41 -5.84
C LEU A 57 -12.87 -3.58 -6.38
N PRO A 58 -12.67 -3.68 -7.71
CA PRO A 58 -11.38 -4.02 -8.32
C PRO A 58 -10.23 -3.09 -7.93
N CYS A 59 -10.53 -1.80 -7.79
CA CYS A 59 -9.54 -0.78 -7.45
C CYS A 59 -9.51 -0.40 -5.96
N PHE A 60 -10.24 -1.11 -5.11
CA PHE A 60 -10.13 -0.94 -3.66
C PHE A 60 -9.38 -2.10 -3.02
N SER A 61 -8.48 -1.76 -2.11
CA SER A 61 -7.77 -2.72 -1.27
C SER A 61 -7.60 -2.13 0.13
N GLY A 62 -7.65 -3.01 1.13
CA GLY A 62 -7.13 -2.69 2.45
C GLY A 62 -5.64 -2.99 2.53
N SER A 63 -4.95 -2.46 3.52
CA SER A 63 -3.58 -2.85 3.81
C SER A 63 -3.28 -2.79 5.30
N PHE A 64 -2.38 -3.65 5.75
CA PHE A 64 -1.82 -3.60 7.09
C PHE A 64 -0.31 -3.81 7.05
N GLN A 65 0.39 -3.34 8.08
CA GLN A 65 1.79 -3.65 8.30
C GLN A 65 1.90 -4.95 9.09
N ALA A 66 2.46 -5.99 8.48
CA ALA A 66 2.86 -7.19 9.20
C ALA A 66 4.24 -6.97 9.81
N THR A 67 4.37 -7.18 11.12
CA THR A 67 5.57 -6.83 11.89
C THR A 67 6.08 -8.05 12.64
N MET A 68 7.40 -8.25 12.64
CA MET A 68 8.12 -9.18 13.49
C MET A 68 9.08 -8.40 14.39
N THR A 69 9.11 -8.76 15.68
CA THR A 69 10.04 -8.16 16.65
C THR A 69 10.77 -9.27 17.40
N ASN A 70 12.11 -9.27 17.32
CA ASN A 70 12.93 -10.18 18.10
C ASN A 70 13.08 -9.64 19.52
N THR A 71 12.67 -10.41 20.51
CA THR A 71 12.81 -10.09 21.94
C THR A 71 13.94 -10.87 22.61
N GLY A 72 14.70 -11.64 21.83
CA GLY A 72 15.83 -12.44 22.31
C GLY A 72 17.18 -11.72 22.17
N PRO A 73 18.20 -12.20 22.88
CA PRO A 73 19.53 -11.57 22.94
C PRO A 73 20.39 -11.81 21.69
N GLN A 74 19.93 -12.62 20.75
CA GLN A 74 20.66 -12.94 19.53
C GLN A 74 19.85 -12.58 18.29
N ALA A 75 20.52 -12.01 17.30
CA ALA A 75 19.93 -11.76 16.00
C ALA A 75 19.64 -13.09 15.27
N GLN A 76 18.55 -13.15 14.51
CA GLN A 76 18.14 -14.36 13.81
C GLN A 76 17.30 -14.05 12.55
N PHE A 77 17.24 -14.99 11.62
CA PHE A 77 16.28 -14.97 10.53
C PHE A 77 14.94 -15.53 10.99
N ALA A 78 13.87 -14.99 10.46
CA ALA A 78 12.53 -15.49 10.69
C ALA A 78 11.67 -15.39 9.44
N ASP A 79 10.77 -16.36 9.31
CA ASP A 79 9.77 -16.43 8.25
C ASP A 79 8.38 -16.43 8.88
N MET A 80 7.55 -15.47 8.44
CA MET A 80 6.13 -15.40 8.75
C MET A 80 5.36 -15.80 7.51
N THR A 81 4.53 -16.82 7.58
CA THR A 81 3.59 -17.16 6.50
C THR A 81 2.30 -16.39 6.67
N LEU A 82 1.72 -16.00 5.54
CA LEU A 82 0.46 -15.28 5.47
C LEU A 82 -0.53 -16.06 4.61
N SER A 83 -1.73 -16.25 5.10
CA SER A 83 -2.81 -16.87 4.35
C SER A 83 -4.12 -16.17 4.61
N ALA A 84 -5.06 -16.27 3.69
CA ALA A 84 -6.38 -15.68 3.84
C ALA A 84 -7.47 -16.70 3.58
N GLN A 85 -8.59 -16.54 4.28
CA GLN A 85 -9.80 -17.26 3.98
C GLN A 85 -10.32 -16.85 2.60
N LYS A 86 -10.61 -17.83 1.73
CA LYS A 86 -11.19 -17.55 0.40
C LYS A 86 -12.53 -16.82 0.52
N PRO A 87 -12.84 -15.88 -0.40
CA PRO A 87 -12.09 -15.55 -1.62
C PRO A 87 -11.06 -14.42 -1.46
N ILE A 88 -10.75 -13.98 -0.24
CA ILE A 88 -9.76 -12.91 0.03
C ILE A 88 -8.39 -13.29 -0.53
N THR A 89 -7.70 -12.31 -1.13
CA THR A 89 -6.36 -12.45 -1.68
C THR A 89 -5.38 -11.49 -1.01
N LEU A 90 -4.10 -11.91 -0.93
CA LEU A 90 -3.02 -11.13 -0.34
C LEU A 90 -1.97 -10.80 -1.40
N SER A 91 -1.26 -9.69 -1.22
CA SER A 91 -0.13 -9.32 -2.08
C SER A 91 1.11 -10.18 -1.87
N ARG A 92 1.15 -10.96 -0.78
CA ARG A 92 2.22 -11.91 -0.44
C ARG A 92 1.72 -13.02 0.48
N ASP A 93 2.38 -14.15 0.43
CA ASP A 93 2.12 -15.34 1.24
C ASP A 93 3.24 -15.63 2.26
N ILE A 94 4.37 -14.90 2.16
CA ILE A 94 5.50 -15.01 3.08
C ILE A 94 6.15 -13.64 3.34
N PHE A 95 6.64 -13.45 4.55
CA PHE A 95 7.51 -12.36 4.95
C PHE A 95 8.72 -12.91 5.68
N SER A 96 9.88 -12.89 5.00
CA SER A 96 11.17 -13.33 5.53
C SER A 96 12.05 -12.14 5.83
N SER A 97 12.69 -12.12 7.00
CA SER A 97 13.62 -11.05 7.36
C SER A 97 14.67 -11.49 8.37
N TYR A 98 15.81 -10.77 8.33
CA TYR A 98 16.78 -10.78 9.41
C TYR A 98 16.30 -9.83 10.51
N LEU A 99 16.21 -10.34 11.73
CA LEU A 99 15.79 -9.60 12.91
C LEU A 99 17.00 -9.36 13.81
N PRO A 100 17.35 -8.10 14.14
CA PRO A 100 18.44 -7.80 15.05
C PRO A 100 18.18 -8.41 16.44
N ALA A 101 19.23 -8.53 17.26
CA ALA A 101 19.10 -8.88 18.67
C ALA A 101 18.17 -7.88 19.37
N ALA A 102 17.51 -8.32 20.45
CA ALA A 102 16.48 -7.58 21.17
C ALA A 102 16.73 -6.07 21.19
N ASP A 103 16.08 -5.39 20.29
CA ASP A 103 15.97 -3.95 20.23
C ASP A 103 14.49 -3.65 20.02
N PRO A 104 13.74 -3.36 21.08
CA PRO A 104 12.31 -3.14 21.00
C PRO A 104 11.92 -1.94 20.13
N ASP A 105 12.88 -1.05 19.82
CA ASP A 105 12.66 0.14 19.00
C ASP A 105 12.88 -0.10 17.49
N GLN A 106 13.27 -1.32 17.09
CA GLN A 106 13.53 -1.68 15.68
C GLN A 106 12.73 -2.92 15.20
N PRO A 107 11.39 -2.90 15.25
CA PRO A 107 10.58 -3.92 14.62
C PRO A 107 10.77 -3.92 13.09
N VAL A 108 10.82 -5.08 12.48
CA VAL A 108 10.87 -5.20 11.03
C VAL A 108 9.46 -5.42 10.50
N SER A 109 9.05 -4.58 9.55
CA SER A 109 7.68 -4.58 9.02
C SER A 109 7.64 -4.64 7.50
N THR A 110 6.54 -5.17 6.97
CA THR A 110 6.23 -5.18 5.55
C THR A 110 4.76 -4.88 5.31
N PRO A 111 4.41 -4.08 4.28
CA PRO A 111 3.02 -3.87 3.91
C PRO A 111 2.44 -5.14 3.27
N VAL A 112 1.21 -5.45 3.62
CA VAL A 112 0.40 -6.53 3.03
C VAL A 112 -0.89 -5.92 2.52
N GLU A 113 -1.10 -5.96 1.21
CA GLU A 113 -2.38 -5.58 0.62
C GLU A 113 -3.36 -6.74 0.70
N VAL A 114 -4.61 -6.41 0.98
CA VAL A 114 -5.73 -7.34 1.11
C VAL A 114 -6.81 -6.91 0.14
N ARG A 115 -7.27 -7.82 -0.72
CA ARG A 115 -8.29 -7.55 -1.72
C ARG A 115 -9.42 -8.57 -1.62
N ALA A 116 -10.65 -8.09 -1.80
CA ALA A 116 -11.83 -8.90 -2.00
C ALA A 116 -12.25 -8.83 -3.47
N PRO A 117 -12.38 -9.95 -4.19
CA PRO A 117 -13.03 -9.98 -5.49
C PRO A 117 -14.45 -9.38 -5.43
N ARG A 118 -14.94 -8.84 -6.55
CA ARG A 118 -16.25 -8.17 -6.64
C ARG A 118 -17.41 -8.97 -6.04
N ASP A 119 -17.43 -10.27 -6.29
CA ASP A 119 -18.52 -11.15 -5.85
C ASP A 119 -18.32 -11.73 -4.45
N THR A 120 -17.39 -11.15 -3.68
CA THR A 120 -17.19 -11.57 -2.28
C THR A 120 -18.40 -11.17 -1.45
N PRO A 121 -19.12 -12.11 -0.84
CA PRO A 121 -20.24 -11.77 0.01
C PRO A 121 -19.84 -10.90 1.19
N PRO A 122 -20.67 -9.95 1.63
CA PRO A 122 -20.43 -9.21 2.86
C PRO A 122 -20.28 -10.15 4.05
N GLY A 123 -19.31 -9.86 4.92
CA GLY A 123 -19.00 -10.72 6.07
C GLY A 123 -17.60 -10.48 6.61
N THR A 124 -17.22 -11.28 7.61
CA THR A 124 -15.88 -11.23 8.20
C THR A 124 -15.07 -12.46 7.74
N TYR A 125 -13.89 -12.19 7.20
CA TYR A 125 -12.91 -13.17 6.73
C TYR A 125 -11.63 -13.02 7.54
N ASP A 126 -10.91 -14.10 7.76
CA ASP A 126 -9.65 -14.05 8.50
C ASP A 126 -8.45 -14.04 7.56
N VAL A 127 -7.50 -13.16 7.84
CA VAL A 127 -6.10 -13.28 7.42
C VAL A 127 -5.32 -13.85 8.59
N LEU A 128 -4.59 -14.93 8.34
CA LEU A 128 -3.79 -15.64 9.33
C LEU A 128 -2.30 -15.36 9.06
N LEU A 129 -1.62 -14.81 10.06
CA LEU A 129 -0.18 -14.72 10.14
C LEU A 129 0.31 -15.84 11.04
N ALA A 130 1.21 -16.68 10.56
CA ALA A 130 1.72 -17.82 11.33
C ALA A 130 3.25 -17.88 11.29
N MET A 131 3.84 -18.16 12.44
CA MET A 131 5.29 -18.31 12.60
C MET A 131 5.57 -19.29 13.75
N ASN A 132 6.32 -20.34 13.48
CA ASN A 132 6.56 -21.42 14.45
C ASN A 132 5.23 -22.02 14.94
N LYS A 133 4.90 -21.82 16.23
CA LYS A 133 3.65 -22.26 16.86
C LYS A 133 2.72 -21.10 17.22
N GLN A 134 3.05 -19.89 16.77
CA GLN A 134 2.25 -18.69 17.01
C GLN A 134 1.36 -18.43 15.81
N GLU A 135 0.15 -17.96 16.08
CA GLU A 135 -0.82 -17.52 15.09
C GLU A 135 -1.39 -16.16 15.51
N LEU A 136 -1.51 -15.26 14.56
CA LEU A 136 -2.18 -13.98 14.71
C LEU A 136 -3.24 -13.85 13.62
N ARG A 137 -4.48 -13.56 14.02
CA ARG A 137 -5.59 -13.33 13.09
C ARG A 137 -5.83 -11.85 12.92
N VAL A 138 -5.99 -11.45 11.66
CA VAL A 138 -6.40 -10.10 11.27
C VAL A 138 -7.77 -10.23 10.60
N PRO A 139 -8.86 -9.86 11.29
CA PRO A 139 -10.20 -9.90 10.71
C PRO A 139 -10.33 -8.85 9.61
N VAL A 140 -10.90 -9.26 8.49
CA VAL A 140 -11.20 -8.44 7.30
C VAL A 140 -12.70 -8.41 7.14
N ARG A 141 -13.33 -7.29 7.40
CA ARG A 141 -14.75 -7.08 7.19
C ARG A 141 -14.98 -6.60 5.76
N VAL A 142 -15.60 -7.46 4.95
CA VAL A 142 -16.06 -7.10 3.62
C VAL A 142 -17.43 -6.44 3.75
N GLN A 143 -17.51 -5.19 3.29
CA GLN A 143 -18.73 -4.40 3.30
C GLN A 143 -19.45 -4.53 1.95
N GLU A 144 -20.74 -4.29 1.92
CA GLU A 144 -21.48 -4.17 0.68
C GLU A 144 -21.06 -2.89 -0.05
N PRO A 145 -20.79 -2.94 -1.39
CA PRO A 145 -20.53 -1.73 -2.15
C PRO A 145 -21.72 -0.76 -2.02
N PRO A 146 -21.47 0.55 -1.88
CA PRO A 146 -22.54 1.52 -1.84
C PRO A 146 -23.37 1.47 -3.14
N ALA A 147 -24.69 1.50 -3.00
CA ALA A 147 -25.57 1.64 -4.15
C ALA A 147 -25.27 2.96 -4.87
N LYS A 148 -25.20 2.93 -6.19
CA LYS A 148 -24.94 4.10 -7.04
C LYS A 148 -26.23 4.47 -7.77
N GLY A 149 -26.59 5.76 -7.74
CA GLY A 149 -27.74 6.34 -8.39
C GLY A 149 -27.37 7.44 -9.40
N PRO A 150 -28.36 8.14 -9.97
CA PRO A 150 -28.11 9.30 -10.82
C PRO A 150 -27.24 10.35 -10.12
N GLY A 151 -26.25 10.89 -10.82
CA GLY A 151 -25.29 11.85 -10.30
C GLY A 151 -24.12 11.28 -9.49
N ASP A 152 -24.17 10.00 -9.10
CA ASP A 152 -23.07 9.37 -8.39
C ASP A 152 -21.90 9.04 -9.34
N ASN A 153 -20.69 8.98 -8.79
CA ASN A 153 -19.51 8.51 -9.53
C ASN A 153 -19.55 6.99 -9.72
N VAL A 154 -19.97 6.55 -10.91
CA VAL A 154 -20.06 5.12 -11.25
C VAL A 154 -18.68 4.50 -11.54
N ALA A 155 -17.63 5.32 -11.75
CA ALA A 155 -16.26 4.84 -11.97
C ALA A 155 -15.51 4.52 -10.67
N LEU A 156 -15.96 5.05 -9.54
CA LEU A 156 -15.26 4.92 -8.26
C LEU A 156 -15.00 3.45 -7.90
N GLY A 157 -13.72 3.10 -7.77
CA GLY A 157 -13.27 1.75 -7.40
C GLY A 157 -13.44 0.68 -8.48
N GLU A 158 -13.92 1.04 -9.67
CA GLU A 158 -14.16 0.09 -10.76
C GLU A 158 -12.85 -0.34 -11.46
N GLN A 159 -12.96 -1.30 -12.38
CA GLN A 159 -11.81 -1.84 -13.11
C GLN A 159 -11.18 -0.79 -14.03
N ALA A 160 -10.13 -0.12 -13.56
CA ALA A 160 -9.36 0.82 -14.36
C ALA A 160 -8.42 0.10 -15.34
N PHE A 161 -8.14 0.77 -16.47
CA PHE A 161 -7.14 0.36 -17.47
C PHE A 161 -6.43 1.58 -18.04
N ALA A 162 -5.22 1.38 -18.56
CA ALA A 162 -4.41 2.44 -19.14
C ALA A 162 -3.47 1.91 -20.23
N SER A 163 -2.98 2.79 -21.12
CA SER A 163 -1.96 2.45 -22.13
C SER A 163 -0.63 2.05 -21.49
N SER A 164 -0.25 2.70 -20.40
CA SER A 164 0.94 2.42 -19.59
C SER A 164 0.72 2.96 -18.17
N ALA A 165 1.60 2.61 -17.21
CA ALA A 165 1.57 3.16 -15.86
C ALA A 165 2.98 3.25 -15.28
N HIS A 166 3.34 4.41 -14.77
CA HIS A 166 4.60 4.61 -14.05
C HIS A 166 4.59 3.87 -12.72
N GLY A 167 5.73 3.27 -12.31
CA GLY A 167 5.80 2.36 -11.19
C GLY A 167 5.27 2.88 -9.83
N ASN A 168 5.27 4.20 -9.62
CA ASN A 168 4.74 4.82 -8.39
C ASN A 168 3.26 5.22 -8.49
N PHE A 169 2.63 5.07 -9.67
CA PHE A 169 1.28 5.53 -9.98
C PHE A 169 0.47 4.36 -10.52
N PRO A 170 -0.16 3.57 -9.65
CA PRO A 170 -0.93 2.41 -10.08
C PRO A 170 -2.14 2.83 -10.91
N VAL A 171 -2.55 1.96 -11.84
CA VAL A 171 -3.71 2.23 -12.70
C VAL A 171 -4.97 2.55 -11.90
N CYS A 172 -5.16 1.92 -10.74
CA CYS A 172 -6.29 2.19 -9.85
C CYS A 172 -6.26 3.58 -9.19
N GLY A 173 -5.12 4.28 -9.18
CA GLY A 173 -4.99 5.57 -8.49
C GLY A 173 -5.82 6.70 -9.08
N GLY A 174 -6.31 6.58 -10.30
CA GLY A 174 -7.17 7.60 -10.91
C GLY A 174 -8.67 7.31 -10.80
N VAL A 175 -9.09 6.31 -10.00
CA VAL A 175 -10.49 6.00 -9.66
C VAL A 175 -10.63 5.58 -8.20
N ASP A 176 -9.73 6.01 -7.34
CA ASP A 176 -9.69 5.66 -5.92
C ASP A 176 -10.48 6.64 -5.02
N GLY A 177 -11.01 7.73 -5.60
CA GLY A 177 -11.76 8.77 -4.93
C GLY A 177 -10.89 9.81 -4.23
N ASN A 178 -9.57 9.70 -4.32
CA ASN A 178 -8.65 10.63 -3.68
C ASN A 178 -8.31 11.81 -4.62
N LYS A 179 -8.88 12.97 -4.31
CA LYS A 179 -8.68 14.22 -5.06
C LYS A 179 -7.69 15.18 -4.39
N ASP A 180 -6.99 14.73 -3.35
CA ASP A 180 -6.02 15.57 -2.64
C ASP A 180 -4.68 15.60 -3.38
N HIS A 181 -4.41 16.71 -4.06
CA HIS A 181 -3.16 16.95 -4.80
C HIS A 181 -1.90 16.89 -3.92
N ALA A 182 -2.01 17.05 -2.61
CA ALA A 182 -0.87 16.89 -1.70
C ALA A 182 -0.41 15.44 -1.59
N GLN A 183 -1.27 14.49 -1.96
CA GLN A 183 -0.96 13.06 -1.96
C GLN A 183 -0.48 12.52 -3.32
N TRP A 184 -0.31 13.38 -4.32
CA TRP A 184 0.26 12.98 -5.60
C TRP A 184 1.61 12.28 -5.42
N GLY A 185 1.74 11.10 -6.02
CA GLY A 185 2.95 10.27 -5.87
C GLY A 185 2.97 9.35 -4.65
N THR A 186 1.93 9.35 -3.83
CA THR A 186 1.78 8.44 -2.67
C THR A 186 0.82 7.29 -2.98
N ARG A 187 0.85 6.76 -4.21
CA ARG A 187 -0.02 5.71 -4.76
C ARG A 187 -1.43 6.16 -5.17
N THR A 188 -1.72 7.45 -5.11
CA THR A 188 -2.93 8.04 -5.69
C THR A 188 -2.61 8.76 -6.99
N GLY A 189 -3.61 8.88 -7.86
CA GLY A 189 -3.47 9.37 -9.22
C GLY A 189 -2.79 8.37 -10.15
N TRP A 190 -2.89 8.63 -11.44
CA TRP A 190 -2.23 7.87 -12.49
C TRP A 190 -1.28 8.76 -13.28
N ASN A 191 -0.09 8.24 -13.60
CA ASN A 191 0.87 8.82 -14.52
C ASN A 191 1.27 7.76 -15.53
N ASP A 192 1.30 8.10 -16.82
CA ASP A 192 1.82 7.19 -17.84
C ASP A 192 3.32 6.90 -17.64
N ALA A 193 3.83 5.82 -18.25
CA ALA A 193 5.23 5.42 -18.17
C ALA A 193 6.06 5.81 -19.41
N THR A 194 5.46 6.42 -20.42
CA THR A 194 6.05 6.64 -21.75
C THR A 194 6.24 8.13 -22.05
N PRO A 195 7.27 8.79 -21.47
CA PRO A 195 7.44 10.23 -21.61
C PRO A 195 7.54 10.63 -23.09
N THR A 196 6.85 11.71 -23.44
CA THR A 196 6.82 12.32 -24.78
C THR A 196 6.19 11.46 -25.89
N ILE A 197 5.56 10.34 -25.54
CA ILE A 197 4.84 9.47 -26.48
C ILE A 197 3.34 9.63 -26.27
N PHE A 198 2.63 10.08 -27.28
CA PHE A 198 1.19 10.23 -27.31
C PHE A 198 0.62 9.53 -28.57
N PRO A 199 -0.65 9.10 -28.58
CA PRO A 199 -1.63 9.27 -27.50
C PRO A 199 -1.46 8.27 -26.38
N ASP A 200 -1.81 8.71 -25.16
CA ASP A 200 -2.08 7.85 -24.01
C ASP A 200 -3.56 7.58 -23.86
N SER A 201 -3.92 6.54 -23.11
CA SER A 201 -5.30 6.30 -22.72
C SER A 201 -5.40 5.89 -21.26
N TYR A 202 -6.46 6.36 -20.62
CA TYR A 202 -6.86 5.96 -19.28
C TYR A 202 -8.37 5.79 -19.22
N GLY A 203 -8.88 4.77 -18.55
CA GLY A 203 -10.31 4.52 -18.52
C GLY A 203 -10.73 3.48 -17.47
N VAL A 204 -12.03 3.24 -17.47
CA VAL A 204 -12.70 2.31 -16.54
C VAL A 204 -13.69 1.42 -17.30
N ARG A 205 -13.74 0.12 -16.93
CA ARG A 205 -14.75 -0.83 -17.38
C ARG A 205 -15.79 -1.05 -16.29
N PHE A 206 -17.04 -1.10 -16.68
CA PHE A 206 -18.14 -1.39 -15.79
C PHE A 206 -18.50 -2.89 -15.83
N PRO A 207 -18.89 -3.50 -14.69
CA PRO A 207 -19.32 -4.89 -14.65
C PRO A 207 -20.64 -5.12 -15.39
N THR A 208 -21.48 -4.09 -15.43
CA THR A 208 -22.73 -4.00 -16.21
C THR A 208 -22.76 -2.61 -16.86
N PRO A 209 -23.30 -2.48 -18.08
CA PRO A 209 -23.39 -1.18 -18.74
C PRO A 209 -24.07 -0.13 -17.86
N GLN A 210 -23.49 1.06 -17.79
CA GLN A 210 -23.98 2.19 -17.00
C GLN A 210 -24.56 3.27 -17.92
N ARG A 211 -25.69 3.87 -17.51
CA ARG A 211 -26.24 5.04 -18.19
C ARG A 211 -25.53 6.29 -17.64
N ILE A 212 -24.83 7.02 -18.49
CA ILE A 212 -23.96 8.14 -18.11
C ILE A 212 -24.15 9.33 -19.04
N ASP A 213 -23.88 10.54 -18.53
CA ASP A 213 -23.99 11.80 -19.31
C ASP A 213 -22.86 12.80 -19.00
N GLN A 214 -21.94 12.47 -18.08
CA GLN A 214 -20.89 13.40 -17.69
C GLN A 214 -19.62 12.64 -17.32
N VAL A 215 -18.48 13.22 -17.70
CA VAL A 215 -17.14 12.83 -17.26
C VAL A 215 -16.44 14.04 -16.67
N GLU A 216 -15.90 13.91 -15.47
CA GLU A 216 -15.03 14.88 -14.83
C GLU A 216 -13.60 14.35 -14.83
N LEU A 217 -12.70 15.07 -15.48
CA LEU A 217 -11.26 14.76 -15.46
C LEU A 217 -10.55 15.73 -14.54
N LEU A 218 -10.02 15.24 -13.44
CA LEU A 218 -9.13 15.97 -12.54
C LEU A 218 -7.67 15.61 -12.89
N THR A 219 -6.94 16.55 -13.46
CA THR A 219 -5.51 16.43 -13.71
C THR A 219 -4.70 16.98 -12.52
N ILE A 220 -3.39 16.78 -12.52
CA ILE A 220 -2.55 17.39 -11.46
C ILE A 220 -2.67 18.90 -11.48
N ASP A 221 -2.92 19.51 -10.30
CA ASP A 221 -3.03 20.95 -10.13
C ASP A 221 -2.70 21.34 -8.68
N SER A 222 -1.42 21.52 -8.38
CA SER A 222 -0.95 21.97 -7.07
C SER A 222 -0.03 23.17 -7.21
N ALA A 223 0.29 23.84 -6.11
CA ALA A 223 1.24 24.96 -6.09
C ALA A 223 2.61 24.59 -6.70
N GLY A 224 3.09 23.37 -6.46
CA GLY A 224 4.35 22.84 -7.01
C GLY A 224 4.21 22.26 -8.42
N SER A 225 3.00 21.87 -8.82
CA SER A 225 2.73 21.24 -10.11
C SER A 225 1.40 21.76 -10.69
N PRO A 226 1.36 23.03 -11.13
CA PRO A 226 0.13 23.63 -11.63
C PRO A 226 -0.32 23.01 -12.96
N ALA A 227 -1.63 22.90 -13.16
CA ALA A 227 -2.24 22.35 -14.37
C ALA A 227 -1.80 23.10 -15.63
N THR A 228 -1.60 24.41 -15.55
CA THR A 228 -1.09 25.26 -16.65
C THR A 228 0.26 24.78 -17.21
N ARG A 229 1.02 24.01 -16.43
CA ARG A 229 2.34 23.49 -16.84
C ARG A 229 2.38 21.97 -16.94
N TYR A 230 1.66 21.24 -16.08
CA TYR A 230 1.81 19.79 -15.96
C TYR A 230 0.51 19.02 -16.22
N GLY A 231 -0.61 19.72 -16.35
CA GLY A 231 -1.91 19.10 -16.58
C GLY A 231 -2.08 18.53 -17.98
N VAL A 232 -3.08 17.69 -18.15
CA VAL A 232 -3.54 17.18 -19.44
C VAL A 232 -4.14 18.34 -20.23
N ARG A 233 -3.73 18.49 -21.52
CA ARG A 233 -4.11 19.63 -22.37
C ARG A 233 -5.17 19.29 -23.43
N ASP A 234 -4.95 18.21 -24.16
CA ASP A 234 -5.80 17.83 -25.29
C ASP A 234 -6.21 16.37 -25.14
N TRP A 235 -7.51 16.10 -25.12
CA TRP A 235 -8.04 14.73 -25.05
C TRP A 235 -9.44 14.61 -25.64
N ASP A 236 -9.81 13.38 -25.98
CA ASP A 236 -11.16 12.96 -26.30
C ASP A 236 -11.73 12.11 -25.16
N VAL A 237 -13.00 12.34 -24.81
CA VAL A 237 -13.77 11.43 -23.97
C VAL A 237 -14.47 10.44 -24.91
N GLN A 238 -14.23 9.16 -24.67
CA GLN A 238 -14.82 8.08 -25.44
C GLN A 238 -15.61 7.13 -24.54
N VAL A 239 -16.72 6.65 -25.06
CA VAL A 239 -17.57 5.62 -24.45
C VAL A 239 -17.56 4.36 -25.32
N LEU A 240 -17.53 3.20 -24.68
CA LEU A 240 -17.69 1.90 -25.36
C LEU A 240 -19.16 1.52 -25.34
N THR A 241 -19.77 1.45 -26.52
CA THR A 241 -21.15 1.06 -26.73
C THR A 241 -21.20 0.03 -27.85
N ASP A 242 -21.87 -1.11 -27.62
CA ASP A 242 -21.96 -2.22 -28.59
C ASP A 242 -20.59 -2.65 -29.14
N GLY A 243 -19.57 -2.69 -28.26
CA GLY A 243 -18.21 -3.08 -28.62
C GLY A 243 -17.45 -2.04 -29.46
N GLN A 244 -17.96 -0.82 -29.66
CA GLN A 244 -17.35 0.24 -30.45
C GLN A 244 -17.06 1.48 -29.58
N TRP A 245 -15.85 2.02 -29.69
CA TRP A 245 -15.50 3.30 -29.07
C TRP A 245 -16.08 4.47 -29.86
N GLN A 246 -16.81 5.34 -29.17
CA GLN A 246 -17.42 6.55 -29.72
C GLN A 246 -16.94 7.76 -28.96
N THR A 247 -16.45 8.80 -29.65
CA THR A 247 -16.08 10.08 -29.05
C THR A 247 -17.35 10.88 -28.74
N VAL A 248 -17.55 11.21 -27.46
CA VAL A 248 -18.72 11.96 -26.97
C VAL A 248 -18.40 13.40 -26.58
N ALA A 249 -17.13 13.69 -26.28
CA ALA A 249 -16.64 15.04 -26.00
C ALA A 249 -15.18 15.20 -26.39
N GLN A 250 -14.77 16.43 -26.67
CA GLN A 250 -13.40 16.79 -27.01
C GLN A 250 -12.95 18.02 -26.21
N VAL A 251 -11.77 17.97 -25.63
CA VAL A 251 -11.15 19.10 -24.92
C VAL A 251 -9.82 19.42 -25.59
N ARG A 252 -9.57 20.71 -25.82
CA ARG A 252 -8.35 21.21 -26.47
C ARG A 252 -7.84 22.46 -25.74
N GLY A 253 -6.53 22.58 -25.60
CA GLY A 253 -5.89 23.76 -24.99
C GLY A 253 -6.22 23.97 -23.52
N ASN A 254 -6.53 22.88 -22.77
CA ASN A 254 -6.88 23.00 -21.37
C ASN A 254 -5.69 23.46 -20.51
N THR A 255 -6.00 24.35 -19.55
CA THR A 255 -5.06 24.82 -18.52
C THR A 255 -5.62 24.72 -17.10
N SER A 256 -6.81 24.10 -16.95
CA SER A 256 -7.51 23.93 -15.67
C SER A 256 -7.22 22.57 -15.06
N GLY A 257 -7.21 22.47 -13.71
CA GLY A 257 -7.06 21.23 -12.99
C GLY A 257 -8.25 20.29 -13.15
N LEU A 258 -9.47 20.86 -13.14
CA LEU A 258 -10.72 20.09 -13.30
C LEU A 258 -11.46 20.54 -14.56
N VAL A 259 -11.88 19.57 -15.35
CA VAL A 259 -12.72 19.79 -16.53
C VAL A 259 -13.90 18.84 -16.52
N THR A 260 -15.11 19.38 -16.66
CA THR A 260 -16.35 18.63 -16.79
C THR A 260 -16.76 18.58 -18.26
N SER A 261 -16.94 17.39 -18.79
CA SER A 261 -17.46 17.10 -20.13
C SER A 261 -18.86 16.53 -20.01
N GLN A 262 -19.86 17.25 -20.51
CA GLN A 262 -21.26 16.80 -20.58
C GLN A 262 -21.61 16.38 -22.01
N PHE A 263 -22.43 15.32 -22.11
CA PHE A 263 -22.88 14.76 -23.39
C PHE A 263 -24.29 14.17 -23.27
N ALA A 264 -24.89 13.79 -24.37
CA ALA A 264 -26.20 13.13 -24.36
C ALA A 264 -26.10 11.80 -23.59
N ALA A 265 -27.04 11.58 -22.66
CA ALA A 265 -27.07 10.38 -21.84
C ALA A 265 -27.01 9.12 -22.71
N THR A 266 -25.99 8.27 -22.47
CA THR A 266 -25.74 7.06 -23.24
C THR A 266 -25.46 5.87 -22.31
N THR A 267 -25.71 4.65 -22.78
CA THR A 267 -25.37 3.45 -22.05
C THR A 267 -23.99 2.96 -22.49
N ALA A 268 -23.05 2.85 -21.55
CA ALA A 268 -21.66 2.54 -21.81
C ALA A 268 -21.18 1.31 -21.03
N GLU A 269 -20.45 0.43 -21.68
CA GLU A 269 -19.71 -0.71 -21.07
C GLU A 269 -18.41 -0.27 -20.43
N ALA A 270 -17.83 0.83 -20.96
CA ALA A 270 -16.57 1.43 -20.49
C ALA A 270 -16.49 2.91 -20.90
N VAL A 271 -15.65 3.65 -20.21
CA VAL A 271 -15.29 5.04 -20.55
C VAL A 271 -13.77 5.14 -20.57
N GLN A 272 -13.23 5.91 -21.53
CA GLN A 272 -11.82 6.30 -21.52
C GLN A 272 -11.63 7.75 -21.93
N VAL A 273 -10.50 8.32 -21.52
CA VAL A 273 -9.93 9.53 -22.10
C VAL A 273 -8.74 9.14 -22.96
N VAL A 274 -8.71 9.59 -24.20
CA VAL A 274 -7.57 9.44 -25.11
C VAL A 274 -6.85 10.77 -25.15
N ILE A 275 -5.63 10.80 -24.63
CA ILE A 275 -4.84 11.99 -24.35
C ILE A 275 -3.83 12.19 -25.46
N TYR A 276 -3.89 13.32 -26.15
CA TYR A 276 -3.00 13.67 -27.27
C TYR A 276 -1.88 14.61 -26.86
N ALA A 277 -2.02 15.33 -25.74
CA ALA A 277 -0.99 16.21 -25.23
C ALA A 277 -1.19 16.58 -23.76
N SER A 278 -0.09 16.87 -23.09
CA SER A 278 -0.01 17.56 -21.79
C SER A 278 0.66 18.93 -21.94
N ASN A 279 0.53 19.82 -20.96
CA ASN A 279 1.08 21.17 -21.02
C ASN A 279 2.62 21.20 -20.97
N ASP A 280 3.27 20.19 -20.41
CA ASP A 280 4.73 20.02 -20.46
C ASP A 280 5.21 19.12 -21.62
N ALA A 281 4.29 18.61 -22.43
CA ALA A 281 4.54 17.69 -23.54
C ALA A 281 5.33 16.44 -23.12
N ARG A 282 5.20 15.97 -21.86
CA ARG A 282 5.99 14.84 -21.34
C ARG A 282 5.13 13.69 -20.87
N TYR A 283 4.25 13.90 -19.91
CA TYR A 283 3.49 12.85 -19.25
C TYR A 283 2.01 13.19 -19.19
N SER A 284 1.19 12.16 -19.30
CA SER A 284 -0.24 12.23 -19.00
C SER A 284 -0.45 11.99 -17.50
N ARG A 285 -1.12 12.93 -16.79
CA ARG A 285 -1.30 12.89 -15.34
C ARG A 285 -2.75 13.09 -14.96
N ILE A 286 -3.35 12.10 -14.36
CA ILE A 286 -4.73 12.11 -13.89
C ILE A 286 -4.76 11.89 -12.39
N MET A 287 -5.34 12.82 -11.63
CA MET A 287 -5.65 12.63 -10.22
C MET A 287 -6.86 11.73 -10.06
N GLU A 288 -7.95 12.05 -10.79
CA GLU A 288 -9.20 11.29 -10.71
C GLU A 288 -9.98 11.39 -12.01
N LEU A 289 -10.62 10.31 -12.40
CA LEU A 289 -11.60 10.21 -13.46
C LEU A 289 -12.95 9.85 -12.86
N ASP A 290 -13.84 10.85 -12.69
CA ASP A 290 -15.22 10.60 -12.29
C ASP A 290 -16.09 10.41 -13.52
N VAL A 291 -17.01 9.47 -13.45
CA VAL A 291 -18.07 9.25 -14.45
C VAL A 291 -19.40 9.33 -13.74
N ARG A 292 -20.27 10.23 -14.16
CA ARG A 292 -21.56 10.46 -13.51
C ARG A 292 -22.68 9.67 -14.19
N GLY A 293 -23.46 8.97 -13.35
CA GLY A 293 -24.71 8.33 -13.77
C GLY A 293 -25.75 9.37 -14.20
N ALA A 294 -26.47 9.07 -15.27
CA ALA A 294 -27.55 9.90 -15.80
C ALA A 294 -28.91 9.55 -15.17
#